data_0b2c3783f19142e7aa92a98afc9079cc
#
_entry.id   0b2c3783f19142e7aa92a98afc9079cc
#
_cell.length_a   1.000
_cell.length_b   1.000
_cell.length_c   1.000
_cell.angle_alpha   90.00
_cell.angle_beta   90.00
_cell.angle_gamma   90.00
#
_symmetry.space_group_name_H-M   'P 1'
#
loop_
_entity.id
_entity.type
_entity.pdbx_description
1 polymer ?
#
loop_
_entity_poly.entity_id
_entity_poly.type
_entity_poly.pdbx_seq_one_letter_code
_entity_poly.pdbx_strand_id
1 'polypeptide(L)'
;VAMATKERGLTLHREATVPDRSNRKWSERYITGDMHTAILQTAQGRTVLLQHDVVNPRPYSRLNNVQGTKGIFNDYPARIYVEGQQGGERWGPIDPWKQTHEHPLWTRIGELARKKGGHGGMDFVMAYRLVECLREGLVPDFDVYDAATWSAPMPLSEISVAQGAMPVQFPDFTRGAWTGAPVGNRRG
;
A
#
# COMPACT_ATOMS: atom_id res chain seq x y z
N VAL A 1 12.50 -10.48 0.48
CA VAL A 1 13.20 -10.54 1.79
C VAL A 1 12.36 -9.81 2.79
N ALA A 2 12.17 -10.34 4.00
CA ALA A 2 11.48 -9.64 5.06
C ALA A 2 12.13 -9.88 6.43
N MET A 3 12.00 -8.88 7.30
CA MET A 3 12.44 -8.93 8.70
C MET A 3 11.31 -8.40 9.59
N ALA A 4 11.24 -8.90 10.80
CA ALA A 4 10.30 -8.41 11.82
C ALA A 4 11.07 -8.02 13.08
N THR A 5 10.55 -7.03 13.80
CA THR A 5 11.01 -6.73 15.16
C THR A 5 10.55 -7.83 16.11
N LYS A 6 11.03 -7.81 17.35
CA LYS A 6 10.45 -8.66 18.39
C LYS A 6 9.02 -8.21 18.70
N GLU A 7 8.19 -9.16 19.14
CA GLU A 7 6.88 -8.89 19.70
C GLU A 7 7.03 -8.22 21.06
N ARG A 8 6.33 -7.12 21.30
CA ARG A 8 6.23 -6.46 22.60
C ARG A 8 4.88 -5.72 22.77
N GLY A 9 4.39 -5.09 21.73
CA GLY A 9 3.22 -4.23 21.79
C GLY A 9 1.93 -4.95 22.17
N LEU A 10 1.67 -6.12 21.62
CA LEU A 10 0.51 -6.94 21.98
C LEU A 10 0.57 -7.42 23.43
N THR A 11 1.77 -7.81 23.91
CA THR A 11 1.97 -8.17 25.32
C THR A 11 1.67 -7.00 26.24
N LEU A 12 2.20 -5.81 25.95
CA LEU A 12 1.93 -4.61 26.74
C LEU A 12 0.44 -4.22 26.71
N HIS A 13 -0.19 -4.33 25.55
CA HIS A 13 -1.62 -4.07 25.42
C HIS A 13 -2.45 -5.03 26.30
N ARG A 14 -2.16 -6.32 26.28
CA ARG A 14 -2.80 -7.30 27.14
C ARG A 14 -2.60 -6.95 28.62
N GLU A 15 -1.37 -6.65 29.02
CA GLU A 15 -1.04 -6.26 30.40
C GLU A 15 -1.88 -5.06 30.87
N ALA A 16 -2.09 -4.09 30.00
CA ALA A 16 -2.86 -2.88 30.30
C ALA A 16 -4.38 -3.09 30.26
N THR A 17 -4.90 -3.98 29.42
CA THR A 17 -6.35 -4.07 29.14
C THR A 17 -7.03 -5.31 29.72
N VAL A 18 -6.27 -6.31 30.18
CA VAL A 18 -6.80 -7.57 30.73
C VAL A 18 -6.33 -7.72 32.18
N PRO A 19 -6.99 -7.07 33.16
CA PRO A 19 -6.56 -7.14 34.56
C PRO A 19 -6.79 -8.52 35.20
N ASP A 20 -7.78 -9.27 34.73
CA ASP A 20 -8.06 -10.63 35.22
C ASP A 20 -7.04 -11.62 34.68
N ARG A 21 -6.16 -12.08 35.55
CA ARG A 21 -5.10 -13.05 35.22
C ARG A 21 -5.62 -14.46 34.92
N SER A 22 -6.86 -14.80 35.29
CA SER A 22 -7.51 -16.06 34.92
C SER A 22 -8.04 -16.07 33.48
N ASN A 23 -8.09 -14.92 32.82
CA ASN A 23 -8.55 -14.81 31.43
C ASN A 23 -7.62 -15.59 30.50
N ARG A 24 -8.22 -16.38 29.60
CA ARG A 24 -7.48 -17.21 28.63
C ARG A 24 -6.43 -16.46 27.80
N LYS A 25 -6.61 -15.14 27.59
CA LYS A 25 -5.63 -14.32 26.90
C LYS A 25 -4.24 -14.33 27.55
N TRP A 26 -4.14 -14.66 28.84
CA TRP A 26 -2.86 -14.77 29.51
C TRP A 26 -2.07 -16.04 29.14
N SER A 27 -2.72 -17.07 28.59
CA SER A 27 -2.06 -18.24 28.04
C SER A 27 -1.64 -18.08 26.58
N GLU A 28 -2.07 -17.02 25.92
CA GLU A 28 -1.71 -16.73 24.52
C GLU A 28 -0.24 -16.29 24.43
N ARG A 29 0.46 -16.84 23.45
CA ARG A 29 1.81 -16.44 23.07
C ARG A 29 1.75 -15.67 21.77
N TYR A 30 2.09 -14.41 21.81
CA TYR A 30 2.21 -13.60 20.60
C TYR A 30 3.58 -13.80 19.96
N ILE A 31 3.61 -14.11 18.67
CA ILE A 31 4.83 -14.38 17.90
C ILE A 31 5.03 -13.38 16.76
N THR A 32 4.00 -12.63 16.40
CA THR A 32 4.08 -11.59 15.38
C THR A 32 4.86 -10.41 15.90
N GLY A 33 5.93 -10.02 15.21
CA GLY A 33 6.69 -8.83 15.55
C GLY A 33 5.86 -7.56 15.46
N ASP A 34 6.24 -6.51 16.17
CA ASP A 34 5.50 -5.25 16.21
C ASP A 34 5.54 -4.53 14.85
N MET A 35 6.66 -4.59 14.17
CA MET A 35 6.82 -4.03 12.82
C MET A 35 7.46 -5.04 11.88
N HIS A 36 6.87 -5.21 10.71
CA HIS A 36 7.41 -5.97 9.60
C HIS A 36 7.92 -5.04 8.51
N THR A 37 9.09 -5.35 7.97
CA THR A 37 9.67 -4.65 6.83
C THR A 37 10.02 -5.66 5.75
N ALA A 38 9.49 -5.48 4.56
CA ALA A 38 9.76 -6.31 3.41
C ALA A 38 10.35 -5.47 2.26
N ILE A 39 11.32 -6.04 1.55
CA ILE A 39 11.87 -5.48 0.32
C ILE A 39 11.54 -6.45 -0.80
N LEU A 40 10.84 -5.96 -1.81
CA LEU A 40 10.48 -6.69 -3.01
C LEU A 40 11.21 -6.10 -4.21
N GLN A 41 11.64 -6.96 -5.13
CA GLN A 41 12.15 -6.54 -6.43
C GLN A 41 11.15 -6.96 -7.50
N THR A 42 10.77 -6.02 -8.36
CA THR A 42 9.90 -6.31 -9.50
C THR A 42 10.70 -6.93 -10.63
N ALA A 43 10.02 -7.62 -11.55
CA ALA A 43 10.64 -8.20 -12.74
C ALA A 43 11.34 -7.16 -13.63
N GLN A 44 10.95 -5.89 -13.56
CA GLN A 44 11.59 -4.78 -14.28
C GLN A 44 12.69 -4.08 -13.46
N GLY A 45 13.15 -4.66 -12.35
CA GLY A 45 14.26 -4.16 -11.55
C GLY A 45 13.91 -3.00 -10.60
N ARG A 46 12.64 -2.63 -10.45
CA ARG A 46 12.22 -1.65 -9.43
C ARG A 46 12.16 -2.32 -8.07
N THR A 47 12.36 -1.54 -7.00
CA THR A 47 12.23 -2.03 -5.63
C THR A 47 11.01 -1.41 -4.95
N VAL A 48 10.37 -2.20 -4.09
CA VAL A 48 9.28 -1.76 -3.23
C VAL A 48 9.69 -2.06 -1.79
N LEU A 49 9.72 -1.03 -0.94
CA LEU A 49 9.85 -1.17 0.51
C LEU A 49 8.45 -1.12 1.10
N LEU A 50 8.06 -2.18 1.77
CA LEU A 50 6.77 -2.31 2.44
C LEU A 50 6.95 -2.44 3.93
N GLN A 51 6.31 -1.57 4.71
CA GLN A 51 6.28 -1.65 6.18
C GLN A 51 4.85 -1.86 6.67
N HIS A 52 4.69 -2.74 7.64
CA HIS A 52 3.44 -2.98 8.33
C HIS A 52 3.66 -2.86 9.85
N ASP A 53 3.01 -1.89 10.45
CA ASP A 53 3.11 -1.56 11.87
C ASP A 53 1.71 -1.25 12.40
N VAL A 54 1.26 -1.99 13.40
CA VAL A 54 -0.10 -1.87 13.96
C VAL A 54 -0.12 -1.62 15.47
N VAL A 55 1.03 -1.64 16.13
CA VAL A 55 1.09 -1.59 17.60
C VAL A 55 1.93 -0.45 18.16
N ASN A 56 2.80 0.16 17.37
CA ASN A 56 3.62 1.26 17.83
C ASN A 56 2.85 2.59 17.74
N PRO A 57 2.77 3.37 18.82
CA PRO A 57 2.07 4.64 18.81
C PRO A 57 2.81 5.65 17.93
N ARG A 58 2.12 6.14 16.92
CA ARG A 58 2.61 7.20 16.02
C ARG A 58 1.46 7.94 15.36
N PRO A 59 1.65 9.18 14.89
CA PRO A 59 0.68 9.84 14.04
C PRO A 59 0.36 9.00 12.80
N TYR A 60 -0.88 9.06 12.33
CA TYR A 60 -1.29 8.34 11.14
C TYR A 60 -0.43 8.74 9.94
N SER A 61 0.16 7.74 9.32
CA SER A 61 0.93 7.89 8.09
C SER A 61 0.99 6.55 7.36
N ARG A 62 0.82 6.58 6.06
CA ARG A 62 1.07 5.42 5.19
C ARG A 62 2.50 5.42 4.66
N LEU A 63 3.30 6.45 4.97
CA LEU A 63 4.66 6.63 4.48
C LEU A 63 4.78 6.44 2.95
N ASN A 64 3.75 6.88 2.21
CA ASN A 64 3.77 6.73 0.75
C ASN A 64 4.95 7.51 0.18
N ASN A 65 5.78 6.82 -0.58
CA ASN A 65 6.91 7.39 -1.28
C ASN A 65 7.00 6.77 -2.67
N VAL A 66 7.07 7.60 -3.71
CA VAL A 66 7.28 7.16 -5.09
C VAL A 66 8.42 7.97 -5.66
N GLN A 67 9.52 7.29 -5.96
CA GLN A 67 10.71 7.91 -6.52
C GLN A 67 10.94 7.42 -7.95
N GLY A 68 11.10 8.35 -8.86
CA GLY A 68 11.47 8.14 -10.25
C GLY A 68 12.79 8.78 -10.60
N THR A 69 13.15 8.75 -11.89
CA THR A 69 14.40 9.31 -12.41
C THR A 69 14.43 10.84 -12.45
N LYS A 70 13.28 11.50 -12.35
CA LYS A 70 13.15 12.98 -12.45
C LYS A 70 12.45 13.61 -11.26
N GLY A 71 12.18 12.86 -10.21
CA GLY A 71 11.50 13.43 -9.06
C GLY A 71 11.06 12.39 -8.04
N ILE A 72 10.50 12.90 -6.97
CA ILE A 72 9.99 12.11 -5.86
C ILE A 72 8.71 12.73 -5.31
N PHE A 73 7.72 11.89 -5.08
CA PHE A 73 6.54 12.21 -4.28
C PHE A 73 6.67 11.55 -2.91
N ASN A 74 6.30 12.29 -1.86
CA ASN A 74 6.23 11.76 -0.50
C ASN A 74 4.94 12.25 0.15
N ASP A 75 4.30 11.39 0.94
CA ASP A 75 3.06 11.73 1.63
C ASP A 75 3.20 11.62 3.14
N TYR A 76 2.36 12.41 3.78
CA TYR A 76 2.27 12.67 5.22
C TYR A 76 3.49 13.43 5.77
N PRO A 77 3.58 14.75 5.45
CA PRO A 77 2.71 15.56 4.57
C PRO A 77 3.00 15.35 3.08
N ALA A 78 1.96 15.56 2.26
CA ALA A 78 2.07 15.47 0.80
C ALA A 78 2.99 16.57 0.26
N ARG A 79 4.05 16.17 -0.42
CA ARG A 79 5.07 17.04 -0.99
C ARG A 79 5.74 16.38 -2.18
N ILE A 80 6.27 17.19 -3.07
CA ILE A 80 6.88 16.72 -4.31
C ILE A 80 8.20 17.46 -4.58
N TYR A 81 9.12 16.77 -5.20
CA TYR A 81 10.27 17.37 -5.86
C TYR A 81 10.33 16.90 -7.30
N VAL A 82 10.51 17.82 -8.22
CA VAL A 82 10.74 17.52 -9.64
C VAL A 82 11.98 18.27 -10.08
N GLU A 83 12.92 17.55 -10.68
CA GLU A 83 14.19 18.10 -11.14
C GLU A 83 13.97 19.31 -12.04
N GLY A 84 14.67 20.41 -11.74
CA GLY A 84 14.59 21.66 -12.49
C GLY A 84 13.34 22.53 -12.24
N GLN A 85 12.39 22.07 -11.44
CA GLN A 85 11.16 22.82 -11.14
C GLN A 85 11.24 23.65 -9.85
N GLN A 86 11.98 23.16 -8.87
CA GLN A 86 12.25 23.87 -7.61
C GLN A 86 13.66 24.43 -7.62
N GLY A 87 13.86 25.59 -6.97
CA GLY A 87 15.19 26.18 -6.81
C GLY A 87 16.05 25.37 -5.85
N GLY A 88 16.86 24.43 -6.37
CA GLY A 88 17.72 23.54 -5.60
C GLY A 88 16.99 22.30 -5.04
N GLU A 89 17.59 21.62 -4.07
CA GLU A 89 17.11 20.38 -3.47
C GLU A 89 16.05 20.65 -2.38
N ARG A 90 14.90 21.19 -2.77
CA ARG A 90 13.83 21.57 -1.84
C ARG A 90 12.51 20.91 -2.21
N TRP A 91 11.78 20.48 -1.19
CA TRP A 91 10.40 20.03 -1.36
C TRP A 91 9.49 21.18 -1.76
N GLY A 92 8.65 20.93 -2.76
CA GLY A 92 7.55 21.82 -3.14
C GLY A 92 6.19 21.31 -2.67
N PRO A 93 5.18 22.18 -2.65
CA PRO A 93 3.81 21.80 -2.36
C PRO A 93 3.21 20.97 -3.49
N ILE A 94 2.29 20.06 -3.16
CA ILE A 94 1.61 19.20 -4.14
C ILE A 94 0.45 19.90 -4.85
N ASP A 95 -0.13 20.97 -4.26
CA ASP A 95 -1.38 21.56 -4.77
C ASP A 95 -1.31 22.11 -6.20
N PRO A 96 -0.24 22.76 -6.64
CA PRO A 96 -0.12 23.16 -8.05
C PRO A 96 -0.16 21.97 -9.03
N TRP A 97 0.35 20.81 -8.59
CA TRP A 97 0.36 19.60 -9.38
C TRP A 97 -1.00 18.93 -9.45
N LYS A 98 -1.79 18.97 -8.37
CA LYS A 98 -3.17 18.47 -8.36
C LYS A 98 -4.05 19.18 -9.37
N GLN A 99 -3.86 20.49 -9.58
CA GLN A 99 -4.65 21.25 -10.52
C GLN A 99 -4.49 20.76 -11.98
N THR A 100 -3.32 20.25 -12.32
CA THR A 100 -2.98 19.85 -13.69
C THR A 100 -2.88 18.34 -13.90
N HIS A 101 -2.74 17.56 -12.82
CA HIS A 101 -2.49 16.12 -12.86
C HIS A 101 -3.49 15.31 -12.02
N GLU A 102 -4.61 15.92 -11.62
CA GLU A 102 -5.64 15.17 -10.90
C GLU A 102 -6.22 14.05 -11.78
N HIS A 103 -6.47 12.90 -11.16
CA HIS A 103 -7.02 11.75 -11.89
C HIS A 103 -8.41 12.09 -12.47
N PRO A 104 -8.72 11.73 -13.73
CA PRO A 104 -10.00 12.04 -14.39
C PRO A 104 -11.24 11.62 -13.59
N LEU A 105 -11.21 10.49 -12.90
CA LEU A 105 -12.31 10.08 -12.02
C LEU A 105 -12.56 11.08 -10.89
N TRP A 106 -11.50 11.59 -10.26
CA TRP A 106 -11.65 12.60 -9.21
C TRP A 106 -12.15 13.93 -9.77
N THR A 107 -11.72 14.31 -10.94
CA THR A 107 -12.24 15.49 -11.63
C THR A 107 -13.74 15.35 -11.94
N ARG A 108 -14.16 14.16 -12.39
CA ARG A 108 -15.54 13.87 -12.82
C ARG A 108 -16.51 13.69 -11.65
N ILE A 109 -16.14 12.92 -10.64
CA ILE A 109 -17.07 12.50 -9.57
C ILE A 109 -16.56 12.78 -8.15
N GLY A 110 -15.39 13.41 -7.99
CA GLY A 110 -14.76 13.58 -6.68
C GLY A 110 -15.59 14.39 -5.69
N GLU A 111 -16.32 15.40 -6.14
CA GLU A 111 -17.21 16.17 -5.27
C GLU A 111 -18.36 15.31 -4.73
N LEU A 112 -19.01 14.55 -5.61
CA LEU A 112 -20.05 13.60 -5.23
C LEU A 112 -19.50 12.53 -4.27
N ALA A 113 -18.32 12.00 -4.59
CA ALA A 113 -17.66 10.97 -3.79
C ALA A 113 -17.39 11.46 -2.34
N ARG A 114 -16.89 12.67 -2.18
CA ARG A 114 -16.67 13.28 -0.84
C ARG A 114 -17.98 13.45 -0.07
N LYS A 115 -19.07 13.82 -0.74
CA LYS A 115 -20.41 13.93 -0.13
C LYS A 115 -20.96 12.58 0.32
N LYS A 116 -20.67 11.50 -0.41
CA LYS A 116 -21.12 10.13 -0.07
C LYS A 116 -20.29 9.49 1.03
N GLY A 117 -19.06 9.96 1.26
CA GLY A 117 -18.19 9.49 2.32
C GLY A 117 -17.43 8.19 2.00
N GLY A 118 -16.92 7.53 3.05
CA GLY A 118 -16.03 6.36 2.92
C GLY A 118 -14.61 6.76 2.55
N HIS A 119 -13.70 6.85 3.54
CA HIS A 119 -12.29 7.19 3.38
C HIS A 119 -12.04 8.43 2.48
N GLY A 120 -12.79 9.53 2.76
CA GLY A 120 -12.69 10.76 1.97
C GLY A 120 -13.30 10.64 0.55
N GLY A 121 -14.14 9.64 0.30
CA GLY A 121 -14.78 9.38 -0.98
C GLY A 121 -14.13 8.26 -1.81
N MET A 122 -13.00 7.70 -1.37
CA MET A 122 -12.31 6.64 -2.13
C MET A 122 -13.17 5.39 -2.32
N ASP A 123 -13.91 4.97 -1.29
CA ASP A 123 -14.78 3.79 -1.36
C ASP A 123 -15.89 3.99 -2.39
N PHE A 124 -16.44 5.21 -2.46
CA PHE A 124 -17.44 5.56 -3.46
C PHE A 124 -16.86 5.53 -4.88
N VAL A 125 -15.66 6.10 -5.09
CA VAL A 125 -15.00 6.10 -6.40
C VAL A 125 -14.75 4.67 -6.88
N MET A 126 -14.26 3.80 -5.99
CA MET A 126 -14.00 2.39 -6.31
C MET A 126 -15.28 1.66 -6.71
N ALA A 127 -16.35 1.78 -5.91
CA ALA A 127 -17.63 1.15 -6.21
C ALA A 127 -18.26 1.72 -7.49
N TYR A 128 -18.22 3.03 -7.68
CA TYR A 128 -18.71 3.69 -8.89
C TYR A 128 -18.00 3.16 -10.14
N ARG A 129 -16.67 3.07 -10.11
CA ARG A 129 -15.89 2.60 -11.25
C ARG A 129 -16.18 1.12 -11.57
N LEU A 130 -16.32 0.28 -10.56
CA LEU A 130 -16.72 -1.12 -10.77
C LEU A 130 -18.09 -1.22 -11.46
N VAL A 131 -19.08 -0.48 -10.96
CA VAL A 131 -20.43 -0.47 -11.56
C VAL A 131 -20.39 0.07 -12.99
N GLU A 132 -19.62 1.12 -13.25
CA GLU A 132 -19.41 1.67 -14.60
C GLU A 132 -18.82 0.62 -15.54
N CYS A 133 -17.75 -0.07 -15.13
CA CYS A 133 -17.15 -1.14 -15.93
C CYS A 133 -18.18 -2.25 -16.26
N LEU A 134 -18.96 -2.70 -15.27
CA LEU A 134 -19.97 -3.74 -15.48
C LEU A 134 -21.10 -3.30 -16.40
N ARG A 135 -21.53 -2.04 -16.32
CA ARG A 135 -22.61 -1.50 -17.15
C ARG A 135 -22.20 -1.27 -18.60
N GLU A 136 -20.98 -0.83 -18.79
CA GLU A 136 -20.42 -0.45 -20.09
C GLU A 136 -19.70 -1.63 -20.79
N GLY A 137 -19.63 -2.80 -20.13
CA GLY A 137 -18.89 -3.96 -20.65
C GLY A 137 -17.37 -3.73 -20.72
N LEU A 138 -16.84 -2.84 -19.86
CA LEU A 138 -15.41 -2.56 -19.78
C LEU A 138 -14.70 -3.57 -18.90
N VAL A 139 -13.43 -3.78 -19.17
CA VAL A 139 -12.58 -4.57 -18.29
C VAL A 139 -12.39 -3.80 -16.96
N PRO A 140 -12.63 -4.42 -15.81
CA PRO A 140 -12.34 -3.79 -14.52
C PRO A 140 -10.86 -3.37 -14.40
N ASP A 141 -10.61 -2.32 -13.62
CA ASP A 141 -9.25 -1.78 -13.45
C ASP A 141 -8.31 -2.76 -12.73
N PHE A 142 -8.88 -3.70 -11.98
CA PHE A 142 -8.17 -4.77 -11.27
C PHE A 142 -8.78 -6.12 -11.62
N ASP A 143 -7.92 -7.10 -11.82
CA ASP A 143 -8.33 -8.48 -12.03
C ASP A 143 -7.89 -9.40 -10.87
N VAL A 144 -8.18 -10.70 -11.01
CA VAL A 144 -7.82 -11.70 -10.00
C VAL A 144 -6.29 -11.85 -9.83
N TYR A 145 -5.53 -11.59 -10.88
CA TYR A 145 -4.07 -11.69 -10.84
C TYR A 145 -3.45 -10.49 -10.10
N ASP A 146 -4.03 -9.29 -10.28
CA ASP A 146 -3.68 -8.12 -9.48
C ASP A 146 -3.96 -8.38 -7.99
N ALA A 147 -5.16 -8.90 -7.68
CA ALA A 147 -5.55 -9.23 -6.31
C ALA A 147 -4.61 -10.27 -5.66
N ALA A 148 -4.28 -11.34 -6.38
CA ALA A 148 -3.34 -12.36 -5.92
C ALA A 148 -1.94 -11.77 -5.69
N THR A 149 -1.44 -10.97 -6.64
CA THR A 149 -0.12 -10.33 -6.56
C THR A 149 -0.02 -9.38 -5.36
N TRP A 150 -1.05 -8.56 -5.11
CA TRP A 150 -1.05 -7.61 -4.00
C TRP A 150 -1.24 -8.27 -2.63
N SER A 151 -1.87 -9.44 -2.58
CA SER A 151 -2.04 -10.20 -1.34
C SER A 151 -0.83 -11.05 -0.99
N ALA A 152 -0.03 -11.45 -1.95
CA ALA A 152 1.10 -12.37 -1.76
C ALA A 152 2.24 -11.83 -0.87
N PRO A 153 2.54 -10.51 -0.77
CA PRO A 153 3.59 -10.02 0.12
C PRO A 153 3.43 -10.46 1.58
N MET A 154 2.20 -10.55 2.08
CA MET A 154 1.95 -10.96 3.47
C MET A 154 2.44 -12.40 3.74
N PRO A 155 1.92 -13.46 3.13
CA PRO A 155 2.36 -14.83 3.41
C PRO A 155 3.82 -15.07 3.02
N LEU A 156 4.32 -14.43 1.95
CA LEU A 156 5.72 -14.57 1.55
C LEU A 156 6.67 -13.88 2.55
N SER A 157 6.26 -12.78 3.17
CA SER A 157 7.04 -12.13 4.22
C SER A 157 7.11 -12.99 5.48
N GLU A 158 6.04 -13.68 5.86
CA GLU A 158 6.05 -14.64 6.98
C GLU A 158 7.04 -15.76 6.74
N ILE A 159 7.06 -16.36 5.54
CA ILE A 159 8.02 -17.38 5.15
C ILE A 159 9.45 -16.86 5.26
N SER A 160 9.73 -15.66 4.72
CA SER A 160 11.06 -15.05 4.78
C SER A 160 11.52 -14.82 6.21
N VAL A 161 10.67 -14.28 7.09
CA VAL A 161 10.97 -14.06 8.50
C VAL A 161 11.25 -15.38 9.21
N ALA A 162 10.42 -16.41 8.99
CA ALA A 162 10.60 -17.73 9.59
C ALA A 162 11.91 -18.40 9.17
N GLN A 163 12.41 -18.09 7.98
CA GLN A 163 13.69 -18.58 7.44
C GLN A 163 14.88 -17.66 7.72
N GLY A 164 14.76 -16.72 8.68
CA GLY A 164 15.87 -15.84 9.04
C GLY A 164 16.18 -14.77 8.01
N ALA A 165 15.16 -14.20 7.40
CA ALA A 165 15.24 -13.17 6.36
C ALA A 165 15.82 -13.69 5.02
N MET A 166 15.62 -14.96 4.72
CA MET A 166 16.03 -15.50 3.42
C MET A 166 15.14 -14.96 2.29
N PRO A 167 15.71 -14.77 1.09
CA PRO A 167 14.91 -14.44 -0.09
C PRO A 167 13.88 -15.54 -0.38
N VAL A 168 12.65 -15.12 -0.69
CA VAL A 168 11.57 -16.01 -1.10
C VAL A 168 11.18 -15.67 -2.53
N GLN A 169 11.02 -16.71 -3.36
CA GLN A 169 10.57 -16.54 -4.73
C GLN A 169 9.13 -16.00 -4.75
N PHE A 170 8.93 -14.89 -5.45
CA PHE A 170 7.59 -14.36 -5.66
C PHE A 170 6.94 -15.10 -6.83
N PRO A 171 5.76 -15.72 -6.67
CA PRO A 171 5.13 -16.46 -7.75
C PRO A 171 4.59 -15.52 -8.83
N ASP A 172 4.73 -15.94 -10.09
CA ASP A 172 4.03 -15.31 -11.20
C ASP A 172 2.66 -15.99 -11.38
N PHE A 173 1.61 -15.35 -10.87
CA PHE A 173 0.25 -15.85 -10.95
C PHE A 173 -0.30 -15.86 -12.39
N THR A 174 0.27 -15.05 -13.27
CA THR A 174 -0.14 -14.97 -14.69
C THR A 174 0.54 -16.02 -15.58
N ARG A 175 1.51 -16.78 -15.04
CA ARG A 175 2.32 -17.75 -15.82
C ARG A 175 2.97 -17.15 -17.05
N GLY A 176 3.50 -15.93 -16.92
CA GLY A 176 4.15 -15.20 -18.00
C GLY A 176 3.22 -14.32 -18.85
N ALA A 177 1.92 -14.40 -18.70
CA ALA A 177 0.97 -13.61 -19.52
C ALA A 177 1.12 -12.09 -19.33
N TRP A 178 1.64 -11.62 -18.19
CA TRP A 178 1.90 -10.20 -17.96
C TRP A 178 2.90 -9.58 -18.95
N THR A 179 3.78 -10.37 -19.54
CA THR A 179 4.79 -9.89 -20.53
C THR A 179 4.18 -9.61 -21.90
N GLY A 180 3.07 -10.26 -22.22
CA GLY A 180 2.36 -10.12 -23.50
C GLY A 180 1.13 -9.21 -23.43
N ALA A 181 0.71 -8.79 -22.26
CA ALA A 181 -0.38 -7.86 -22.11
C ALA A 181 0.02 -6.49 -22.67
N PRO A 182 -0.74 -5.88 -23.60
CA PRO A 182 -0.47 -4.52 -24.01
C PRO A 182 -0.54 -3.63 -22.77
N VAL A 183 0.57 -2.95 -22.47
CA VAL A 183 0.62 -1.85 -21.50
C VAL A 183 -0.16 -0.70 -22.14
N GLY A 184 -1.44 -0.78 -22.15
CA GLY A 184 -2.22 0.23 -22.78
C GLY A 184 -3.64 -0.23 -23.03
N ASN A 185 -4.46 0.05 -22.13
CA ASN A 185 -5.77 0.68 -22.26
C ASN A 185 -6.43 0.80 -20.88
N ARG A 186 -5.63 1.04 -19.86
CA ARG A 186 -6.15 1.55 -18.59
C ARG A 186 -6.35 3.07 -18.74
N ARG A 187 -6.97 3.48 -19.86
CA ARG A 187 -7.42 4.84 -20.07
C ARG A 187 -8.86 4.92 -19.58
N GLY A 188 -9.01 5.35 -18.36
CA GLY A 188 -10.27 5.84 -17.83
C GLY A 188 -10.21 7.31 -17.61
#